data_c33618829e089a2263c48cd42cf56a44
#
_entry.id   c33618829e089a2263c48cd42cf56a44
#
_cell.length_a   1.000
_cell.length_b   1.000
_cell.length_c   1.000
_cell.angle_alpha   90.00
_cell.angle_beta   90.00
_cell.angle_gamma   90.00
#
_symmetry.space_group_name_H-M   'P 1'
#
loop_
_entity.id
_entity.type
_entity.pdbx_description
1 polymer ?
#
loop_
_entity_poly.entity_id
_entity_poly.type
_entity_poly.pdbx_seq_one_letter_code
_entity_poly.pdbx_strand_id
1 'polypeptide(L)'
;MVNENLDKRMQENLRIISKLRLLDDDLLKLVFDQNIEATELLLNIILQRTDLKVMEVGTEREYKNPVLGGRSIVIDIYAKDEDDRIYDIEVQRTDHGADFHRARFHSSMIDTRMLKEGQKFQDIHDSYVIFITENDVVGEGLSLYHIGRVIKEIGIDFSDGSHIIYVNGSYNNDNDPVGRLMHDFRCTNSADMFYSQLAEPVKYYKETEGGRKIMCKAVEELAEKRADERVLEEKRDTAKKLLQNGKLTKEEVADCVGLPIEMIEEIE
;
A
#
# COMPACT_ATOMS: atom_id res chain seq x y z
N MET A 1 -14.39 -37.56 2.89
CA MET A 1 -15.10 -36.26 2.68
C MET A 1 -14.39 -35.08 3.37
N VAL A 2 -14.11 -35.07 4.70
CA VAL A 2 -13.43 -33.91 5.36
C VAL A 2 -11.97 -33.80 4.90
N ASN A 3 -11.20 -34.87 4.82
CA ASN A 3 -9.81 -34.85 4.35
C ASN A 3 -9.68 -34.47 2.86
N GLU A 4 -10.58 -34.94 1.99
CA GLU A 4 -10.55 -34.61 0.57
C GLU A 4 -10.85 -33.11 0.28
N ASN A 5 -11.69 -32.48 1.12
CA ASN A 5 -11.94 -31.04 1.03
C ASN A 5 -10.74 -30.21 1.53
N LEU A 6 -10.05 -30.65 2.59
CA LEU A 6 -8.82 -30.02 3.07
C LEU A 6 -7.69 -30.08 2.03
N ASP A 7 -7.49 -31.24 1.39
CA ASP A 7 -6.48 -31.42 0.34
C ASP A 7 -6.76 -30.54 -0.89
N LYS A 8 -8.03 -30.42 -1.30
CA LYS A 8 -8.42 -29.55 -2.41
C LYS A 8 -8.18 -28.07 -2.10
N ARG A 9 -8.57 -27.61 -0.91
CA ARG A 9 -8.36 -26.22 -0.47
C ARG A 9 -6.86 -25.89 -0.39
N MET A 10 -6.06 -26.79 0.16
CA MET A 10 -4.61 -26.62 0.22
C MET A 10 -3.99 -26.54 -1.18
N GLN A 11 -4.41 -27.38 -2.13
CA GLN A 11 -3.95 -27.34 -3.52
C GLN A 11 -4.36 -26.04 -4.22
N GLU A 12 -5.54 -25.51 -3.94
CA GLU A 12 -6.00 -24.24 -4.47
C GLU A 12 -5.17 -23.07 -3.93
N ASN A 13 -4.94 -23.03 -2.60
CA ASN A 13 -4.07 -22.04 -1.99
C ASN A 13 -2.65 -22.07 -2.59
N LEU A 14 -2.07 -23.24 -2.79
CA LEU A 14 -0.75 -23.37 -3.43
C LEU A 14 -0.73 -22.85 -4.87
N ARG A 15 -1.82 -23.02 -5.63
CA ARG A 15 -1.96 -22.42 -6.96
C ARG A 15 -2.03 -20.88 -6.91
N ILE A 16 -2.74 -20.33 -5.94
CA ILE A 16 -2.79 -18.88 -5.72
C ILE A 16 -1.39 -18.38 -5.35
N ILE A 17 -0.75 -18.97 -4.35
CA ILE A 17 0.59 -18.59 -3.87
C ILE A 17 1.62 -18.62 -5.00
N SER A 18 1.58 -19.63 -5.88
CA SER A 18 2.53 -19.71 -6.99
C SER A 18 2.44 -18.53 -7.96
N LYS A 19 1.29 -17.87 -8.05
CA LYS A 19 1.04 -16.74 -8.96
C LYS A 19 1.24 -15.38 -8.31
N LEU A 20 1.37 -15.30 -6.98
CA LEU A 20 1.56 -14.03 -6.29
C LEU A 20 2.85 -13.35 -6.74
N ARG A 21 2.81 -12.03 -6.81
CA ARG A 21 3.91 -11.12 -7.14
C ARG A 21 4.11 -10.15 -5.98
N LEU A 22 5.20 -9.44 -5.94
CA LEU A 22 5.38 -8.34 -4.96
C LEU A 22 4.39 -7.19 -5.16
N LEU A 23 3.69 -7.14 -6.31
CA LEU A 23 2.55 -6.24 -6.52
C LEU A 23 1.27 -6.70 -5.79
N ASP A 24 1.23 -7.89 -5.23
CA ASP A 24 0.07 -8.44 -4.53
C ASP A 24 0.27 -8.29 -3.02
N ASP A 25 -0.70 -7.67 -2.34
CA ASP A 25 -0.65 -7.29 -0.92
C ASP A 25 -0.19 -8.42 0.01
N ASP A 26 -0.69 -9.65 -0.22
CA ASP A 26 -0.38 -10.80 0.63
C ASP A 26 1.11 -11.12 0.69
N LEU A 27 1.78 -11.09 -0.47
CA LEU A 27 3.21 -11.38 -0.56
C LEU A 27 4.03 -10.16 -0.18
N LEU A 28 3.61 -8.95 -0.62
CA LEU A 28 4.27 -7.69 -0.30
C LEU A 28 4.48 -7.54 1.20
N LYS A 29 3.40 -7.64 1.97
CA LYS A 29 3.41 -7.45 3.42
C LYS A 29 4.36 -8.41 4.11
N LEU A 30 4.31 -9.69 3.74
CA LEU A 30 5.20 -10.68 4.35
C LEU A 30 6.67 -10.49 3.99
N VAL A 31 6.97 -10.06 2.76
CA VAL A 31 8.35 -9.84 2.29
C VAL A 31 8.96 -8.60 2.94
N PHE A 32 8.17 -7.55 3.16
CA PHE A 32 8.66 -6.28 3.67
C PHE A 32 8.47 -6.09 5.19
N ASP A 33 7.63 -6.91 5.86
CA ASP A 33 7.43 -6.77 7.30
C ASP A 33 8.74 -6.99 8.07
N GLN A 34 9.18 -5.94 8.77
CA GLN A 34 10.45 -5.88 9.51
C GLN A 34 11.70 -6.21 8.67
N ASN A 35 11.59 -6.19 7.34
CA ASN A 35 12.69 -6.49 6.44
C ASN A 35 13.44 -5.20 6.04
N ILE A 36 14.42 -4.84 6.85
CA ILE A 36 15.27 -3.67 6.65
C ILE A 36 16.01 -3.75 5.31
N GLU A 37 16.63 -4.89 4.98
CA GLU A 37 17.46 -5.05 3.78
C GLU A 37 16.66 -4.86 2.48
N ALA A 38 15.46 -5.45 2.38
CA ALA A 38 14.60 -5.28 1.22
C ALA A 38 14.12 -3.82 1.07
N THR A 39 13.76 -3.18 2.18
CA THR A 39 13.27 -1.80 2.19
C THR A 39 14.40 -0.81 1.88
N GLU A 40 15.58 -1.01 2.44
CA GLU A 40 16.78 -0.21 2.16
C GLU A 40 17.18 -0.30 0.67
N LEU A 41 17.17 -1.51 0.10
CA LEU A 41 17.39 -1.71 -1.33
C LEU A 41 16.38 -0.91 -2.17
N LEU A 42 15.08 -1.08 -1.88
CA LEU A 42 13.99 -0.42 -2.58
C LEU A 42 14.15 1.10 -2.54
N LEU A 43 14.35 1.68 -1.36
CA LEU A 43 14.50 3.12 -1.18
C LEU A 43 15.76 3.66 -1.85
N ASN A 44 16.90 2.98 -1.74
CA ASN A 44 18.11 3.39 -2.41
C ASN A 44 17.97 3.42 -3.94
N ILE A 45 17.25 2.45 -4.53
CA ILE A 45 16.99 2.43 -5.97
C ILE A 45 16.05 3.57 -6.39
N ILE A 46 14.91 3.74 -5.70
CA ILE A 46 13.91 4.76 -6.06
C ILE A 46 14.47 6.18 -5.87
N LEU A 47 15.21 6.41 -4.80
CA LEU A 47 15.80 7.72 -4.49
C LEU A 47 17.15 7.94 -5.18
N GLN A 48 17.63 6.99 -5.97
CA GLN A 48 18.92 7.02 -6.67
C GLN A 48 20.10 7.30 -5.71
N ARG A 49 20.03 6.68 -4.53
CA ARG A 49 21.04 6.74 -3.47
C ARG A 49 21.74 5.40 -3.28
N THR A 50 22.83 5.38 -2.50
CA THR A 50 23.56 4.15 -2.13
C THR A 50 23.89 4.12 -0.63
N ASP A 51 23.57 5.18 0.07
CA ASP A 51 23.99 5.46 1.45
C ASP A 51 22.81 5.54 2.44
N LEU A 52 21.57 5.44 1.97
CA LEU A 52 20.40 5.47 2.84
C LEU A 52 20.40 4.24 3.76
N LYS A 53 20.22 4.47 5.06
CA LYS A 53 20.12 3.45 6.09
C LYS A 53 18.75 3.48 6.74
N VAL A 54 18.04 2.36 6.66
CA VAL A 54 16.72 2.19 7.25
C VAL A 54 16.87 1.69 8.67
N MET A 55 16.17 2.34 9.61
CA MET A 55 16.23 2.04 11.05
C MET A 55 14.95 1.33 11.54
N GLU A 56 13.82 1.59 10.93
CA GLU A 56 12.52 1.01 11.29
C GLU A 56 11.74 0.67 10.03
N VAL A 57 11.13 -0.50 10.00
CA VAL A 57 10.21 -0.95 8.94
C VAL A 57 9.01 -1.63 9.58
N GLY A 58 7.84 -1.40 9.03
CA GLY A 58 6.63 -2.13 9.38
C GLY A 58 5.61 -2.07 8.25
N THR A 59 4.68 -3.00 8.27
CA THR A 59 3.58 -3.04 7.29
C THR A 59 2.24 -2.74 7.96
N GLU A 60 1.23 -2.33 7.18
CA GLU A 60 -0.12 -2.03 7.65
C GLU A 60 -0.19 -1.02 8.82
N ARG A 61 0.68 0.00 8.79
CA ARG A 61 0.70 1.01 9.86
C ARG A 61 -0.48 1.97 9.72
N GLU A 62 -1.42 1.88 10.66
CA GLU A 62 -2.58 2.78 10.67
C GLU A 62 -2.22 4.16 11.22
N TYR A 63 -2.55 5.21 10.46
CA TYR A 63 -2.56 6.59 10.89
C TYR A 63 -4.00 7.08 11.02
N LYS A 64 -4.52 7.05 12.26
CA LYS A 64 -5.88 7.53 12.57
C LYS A 64 -5.99 9.03 12.34
N ASN A 65 -7.09 9.47 11.73
CA ASN A 65 -7.33 10.89 11.59
C ASN A 65 -7.57 11.51 12.96
N PRO A 66 -6.93 12.64 13.31
CA PRO A 66 -7.16 13.33 14.58
C PRO A 66 -8.56 13.97 14.66
N VAL A 67 -9.22 14.20 13.53
CA VAL A 67 -10.59 14.73 13.47
C VAL A 67 -11.56 13.56 13.56
N LEU A 68 -12.54 13.67 14.48
CA LEU A 68 -13.59 12.66 14.63
C LEU A 68 -14.37 12.50 13.32
N GLY A 69 -14.54 11.26 12.85
CA GLY A 69 -15.15 10.95 11.56
C GLY A 69 -14.26 11.24 10.35
N GLY A 70 -13.04 11.75 10.53
CA GLY A 70 -12.09 11.98 9.46
C GLY A 70 -11.50 10.67 8.94
N ARG A 71 -11.20 10.62 7.63
CA ARG A 71 -10.61 9.44 6.98
C ARG A 71 -9.20 9.17 7.50
N SER A 72 -8.96 7.98 8.03
CA SER A 72 -7.63 7.46 8.37
C SER A 72 -6.92 6.92 7.13
N ILE A 73 -5.61 6.71 7.23
CA ILE A 73 -4.83 5.99 6.21
C ILE A 73 -4.19 4.75 6.84
N VAL A 74 -3.96 3.74 6.02
CA VAL A 74 -3.11 2.59 6.35
C VAL A 74 -1.99 2.59 5.34
N ILE A 75 -0.76 2.63 5.83
CA ILE A 75 0.47 2.62 5.04
C ILE A 75 0.84 1.17 4.75
N ASP A 76 1.01 0.81 3.47
CA ASP A 76 1.36 -0.57 3.08
C ASP A 76 2.74 -0.95 3.60
N ILE A 77 3.76 -0.13 3.37
CA ILE A 77 5.11 -0.27 3.93
C ILE A 77 5.54 1.07 4.52
N TYR A 78 5.66 1.13 5.83
CA TYR A 78 6.26 2.25 6.55
C TYR A 78 7.75 2.02 6.75
N ALA A 79 8.56 3.05 6.52
CA ALA A 79 9.96 3.03 6.90
C ALA A 79 10.40 4.35 7.52
N LYS A 80 11.48 4.29 8.30
CA LYS A 80 12.15 5.43 8.90
C LYS A 80 13.66 5.25 8.78
N ASP A 81 14.38 6.29 8.37
CA ASP A 81 15.83 6.26 8.24
C ASP A 81 16.58 6.84 9.46
N GLU A 82 17.91 6.90 9.37
CA GLU A 82 18.79 7.42 10.43
C GLU A 82 18.64 8.93 10.68
N ASP A 83 18.10 9.69 9.70
CA ASP A 83 17.81 11.11 9.79
C ASP A 83 16.36 11.40 10.23
N ASP A 84 15.66 10.40 10.74
CA ASP A 84 14.25 10.46 11.14
C ASP A 84 13.27 10.78 9.99
N ARG A 85 13.68 10.66 8.70
CA ARG A 85 12.80 10.81 7.55
C ARG A 85 11.81 9.66 7.50
N ILE A 86 10.56 9.97 7.10
CA ILE A 86 9.47 8.99 7.03
C ILE A 86 9.18 8.66 5.57
N TYR A 87 9.03 7.37 5.32
CA TYR A 87 8.68 6.79 4.01
C TYR A 87 7.37 6.04 4.11
N ASP A 88 6.42 6.45 3.31
CA ASP A 88 5.12 5.81 3.07
C ASP A 88 5.17 5.22 1.66
N ILE A 89 5.25 3.90 1.56
CA ILE A 89 5.35 3.19 0.29
C ILE A 89 4.05 2.43 0.07
N GLU A 90 3.34 2.84 -0.96
CA GLU A 90 2.04 2.30 -1.38
C GLU A 90 2.19 1.50 -2.67
N VAL A 91 1.63 0.29 -2.72
CA VAL A 91 1.63 -0.53 -3.93
C VAL A 91 0.22 -0.66 -4.48
N GLN A 92 0.00 -0.15 -5.70
CA GLN A 92 -1.33 -0.03 -6.28
C GLN A 92 -1.43 -0.75 -7.63
N ARG A 93 -2.31 -1.76 -7.70
CA ARG A 93 -2.58 -2.53 -8.91
C ARG A 93 -3.61 -1.87 -9.85
N THR A 94 -4.38 -0.94 -9.33
CA THR A 94 -5.39 -0.21 -10.09
C THR A 94 -5.08 1.27 -10.11
N ASP A 95 -5.29 1.95 -11.24
CA ASP A 95 -5.00 3.37 -11.40
C ASP A 95 -5.82 4.24 -10.44
N HIS A 96 -7.05 3.82 -10.09
CA HIS A 96 -7.89 4.51 -9.11
C HIS A 96 -7.31 4.53 -7.70
N GLY A 97 -6.46 3.55 -7.35
CA GLY A 97 -5.77 3.50 -6.07
C GLY A 97 -4.63 4.51 -5.95
N ALA A 98 -4.10 5.01 -7.07
CA ALA A 98 -2.94 5.90 -7.14
C ALA A 98 -3.32 7.36 -7.48
N ASP A 99 -4.48 7.83 -7.04
CA ASP A 99 -4.95 9.20 -7.26
C ASP A 99 -4.04 10.24 -6.59
N PHE A 100 -3.75 11.35 -7.29
CA PHE A 100 -2.85 12.41 -6.80
C PHE A 100 -3.37 13.09 -5.52
N HIS A 101 -4.70 13.15 -5.32
CA HIS A 101 -5.28 13.66 -4.07
C HIS A 101 -5.02 12.70 -2.91
N ARG A 102 -5.03 11.38 -3.17
CA ARG A 102 -4.66 10.38 -2.16
C ARG A 102 -3.21 10.56 -1.73
N ALA A 103 -2.28 10.70 -2.67
CA ALA A 103 -0.87 10.93 -2.34
C ALA A 103 -0.67 12.20 -1.49
N ARG A 104 -1.34 13.31 -1.88
CA ARG A 104 -1.32 14.54 -1.08
C ARG A 104 -1.93 14.34 0.30
N PHE A 105 -3.00 13.56 0.42
CA PHE A 105 -3.66 13.29 1.71
C PHE A 105 -2.76 12.46 2.63
N HIS A 106 -2.08 11.44 2.10
CA HIS A 106 -1.08 10.65 2.82
C HIS A 106 0.04 11.55 3.35
N SER A 107 0.64 12.40 2.52
CA SER A 107 1.64 13.39 2.93
C SER A 107 1.16 14.26 4.09
N SER A 108 -0.06 14.81 4.01
CA SER A 108 -0.63 15.63 5.08
C SER A 108 -0.87 14.85 6.38
N MET A 109 -1.26 13.59 6.29
CA MET A 109 -1.47 12.72 7.45
C MET A 109 -0.15 12.36 8.15
N ILE A 110 0.94 12.24 7.40
CA ILE A 110 2.29 12.04 7.95
C ILE A 110 2.74 13.30 8.71
N ASP A 111 2.64 14.47 8.09
CA ASP A 111 3.05 15.75 8.67
C ASP A 111 2.35 16.02 10.02
N THR A 112 1.06 15.70 10.13
CA THR A 112 0.30 15.89 11.39
C THR A 112 0.84 15.09 12.57
N ARG A 113 1.74 14.12 12.34
CA ARG A 113 2.30 13.23 13.36
C ARG A 113 3.76 13.50 13.69
N MET A 114 4.40 14.36 12.91
CA MET A 114 5.81 14.66 13.10
C MET A 114 6.06 15.62 14.26
N LEU A 115 5.16 16.55 14.50
CA LEU A 115 5.31 17.54 15.55
C LEU A 115 4.39 17.27 16.74
N LYS A 116 4.95 17.48 17.95
CA LYS A 116 4.19 17.56 19.19
C LYS A 116 3.94 19.01 19.55
N GLU A 117 2.98 19.24 20.45
CA GLU A 117 2.71 20.57 20.99
C GLU A 117 3.98 21.23 21.55
N GLY A 118 4.24 22.46 21.14
CA GLY A 118 5.42 23.23 21.56
C GLY A 118 6.68 23.04 20.71
N GLN A 119 6.71 22.08 19.78
CA GLN A 119 7.82 21.96 18.83
C GLN A 119 7.73 23.00 17.71
N LYS A 120 8.87 23.33 17.11
CA LYS A 120 8.92 24.32 16.02
C LYS A 120 8.60 23.66 14.68
N PHE A 121 8.00 24.39 13.73
CA PHE A 121 7.77 23.88 12.36
C PHE A 121 9.06 23.51 11.62
N GLN A 122 10.19 24.09 12.00
CA GLN A 122 11.52 23.75 11.46
C GLN A 122 12.02 22.37 11.90
N ASP A 123 11.39 21.77 12.90
CA ASP A 123 11.72 20.43 13.40
C ASP A 123 10.99 19.31 12.60
N ILE A 124 10.20 19.67 11.57
CA ILE A 124 9.59 18.70 10.65
C ILE A 124 10.69 18.10 9.80
N HIS A 125 10.80 16.76 9.83
CA HIS A 125 11.70 16.02 8.97
C HIS A 125 11.10 15.84 7.56
N ASP A 126 11.93 15.53 6.58
CA ASP A 126 11.45 15.19 5.24
C ASP A 126 10.54 13.96 5.28
N SER A 127 9.52 13.98 4.43
CA SER A 127 8.60 12.86 4.22
C SER A 127 8.50 12.47 2.75
N TYR A 128 8.40 11.18 2.51
CA TYR A 128 8.30 10.60 1.19
C TYR A 128 7.05 9.74 1.08
N VAL A 129 6.16 10.09 0.16
CA VAL A 129 5.02 9.26 -0.23
C VAL A 129 5.33 8.66 -1.60
N ILE A 130 5.51 7.35 -1.65
CA ILE A 130 5.98 6.63 -2.82
C ILE A 130 4.87 5.69 -3.29
N PHE A 131 4.31 5.94 -4.47
CA PHE A 131 3.35 5.05 -5.10
C PHE A 131 4.04 4.18 -6.15
N ILE A 132 4.10 2.88 -5.91
CA ILE A 132 4.49 1.88 -6.91
C ILE A 132 3.23 1.40 -7.61
N THR A 133 3.04 1.73 -8.88
CA THR A 133 1.83 1.43 -9.63
C THR A 133 2.07 0.33 -10.65
N GLU A 134 1.10 -0.56 -10.88
CA GLU A 134 1.23 -1.62 -11.88
C GLU A 134 1.33 -1.06 -13.29
N ASN A 135 0.60 0.04 -13.57
CA ASN A 135 0.60 0.76 -14.85
C ASN A 135 1.28 2.12 -14.73
N ASP A 136 1.60 2.74 -15.87
CA ASP A 136 2.07 4.12 -15.92
C ASP A 136 0.90 5.11 -15.77
N VAL A 137 0.63 5.54 -14.55
CA VAL A 137 -0.50 6.45 -14.25
C VAL A 137 -0.29 7.89 -14.74
N VAL A 138 0.95 8.28 -15.01
CA VAL A 138 1.28 9.60 -15.59
C VAL A 138 1.26 9.54 -17.11
N GLY A 139 1.66 8.41 -17.71
CA GLY A 139 1.55 8.14 -19.13
C GLY A 139 2.70 8.65 -20.00
N GLU A 140 3.83 9.05 -19.40
CA GLU A 140 4.97 9.62 -20.15
C GLU A 140 6.11 8.60 -20.35
N GLY A 141 5.94 7.35 -19.91
CA GLY A 141 6.90 6.26 -20.12
C GLY A 141 8.18 6.34 -19.30
N LEU A 142 8.27 7.26 -18.33
CA LEU A 142 9.44 7.36 -17.45
C LEU A 142 9.38 6.27 -16.35
N SER A 143 10.54 5.92 -15.79
CA SER A 143 10.63 4.98 -14.67
C SER A 143 10.11 5.57 -13.36
N LEU A 144 10.37 6.87 -13.15
CA LEU A 144 10.03 7.62 -11.94
C LEU A 144 9.46 8.99 -12.29
N TYR A 145 8.50 9.45 -11.49
CA TYR A 145 7.94 10.79 -11.55
C TYR A 145 8.03 11.43 -10.17
N HIS A 146 8.83 12.48 -10.05
CA HIS A 146 8.97 13.26 -8.83
C HIS A 146 8.00 14.44 -8.86
N ILE A 147 7.11 14.52 -7.90
CA ILE A 147 6.13 15.58 -7.76
C ILE A 147 6.58 16.48 -6.61
N GLY A 148 6.81 17.74 -6.93
CA GLY A 148 7.24 18.78 -6.00
C GLY A 148 6.42 20.05 -6.14
N ARG A 149 6.68 21.00 -5.25
CA ARG A 149 6.10 22.34 -5.30
C ARG A 149 7.11 23.32 -5.90
N VAL A 150 6.64 24.22 -6.74
CA VAL A 150 7.46 25.20 -7.46
C VAL A 150 6.98 26.60 -7.17
N ILE A 151 7.89 27.52 -6.92
CA ILE A 151 7.62 28.97 -6.91
C ILE A 151 7.44 29.39 -8.37
N LYS A 152 6.19 29.52 -8.81
CA LYS A 152 5.84 29.70 -10.23
C LYS A 152 6.47 30.92 -10.88
N GLU A 153 6.64 32.00 -10.12
CA GLU A 153 7.16 33.28 -10.60
C GLU A 153 8.63 33.23 -11.03
N ILE A 154 9.39 32.29 -10.48
CA ILE A 154 10.84 32.18 -10.70
C ILE A 154 11.29 30.78 -11.13
N GLY A 155 10.37 29.80 -11.16
CA GLY A 155 10.65 28.43 -11.62
C GLY A 155 11.59 27.62 -10.70
N ILE A 156 11.67 27.96 -9.41
CA ILE A 156 12.55 27.30 -8.42
C ILE A 156 11.73 26.39 -7.52
N ASP A 157 12.27 25.24 -7.17
CA ASP A 157 11.64 24.29 -6.23
C ASP A 157 11.45 24.95 -4.86
N PHE A 158 10.27 24.70 -4.26
CA PHE A 158 9.93 25.26 -2.95
C PHE A 158 10.71 24.58 -1.81
N SER A 159 11.18 23.36 -2.01
CA SER A 159 12.08 22.61 -1.10
C SER A 159 11.58 22.57 0.35
N ASP A 160 10.33 22.18 0.55
CA ASP A 160 9.68 22.12 1.87
C ASP A 160 9.83 20.77 2.58
N GLY A 161 10.61 19.82 2.01
CA GLY A 161 10.85 18.50 2.56
C GLY A 161 9.71 17.49 2.37
N SER A 162 8.64 17.87 1.65
CA SER A 162 7.55 16.97 1.31
C SER A 162 7.70 16.43 -0.12
N HIS A 163 7.90 15.13 -0.25
CA HIS A 163 8.17 14.47 -1.52
C HIS A 163 7.09 13.46 -1.87
N ILE A 164 6.62 13.49 -3.12
CA ILE A 164 5.73 12.47 -3.67
C ILE A 164 6.41 11.88 -4.90
N ILE A 165 6.51 10.55 -4.97
CA ILE A 165 7.15 9.85 -6.08
C ILE A 165 6.21 8.79 -6.62
N TYR A 166 6.01 8.77 -7.94
CA TYR A 166 5.35 7.67 -8.63
C TYR A 166 6.38 6.81 -9.34
N VAL A 167 6.31 5.52 -9.08
CA VAL A 167 7.15 4.50 -9.72
C VAL A 167 6.31 3.74 -10.72
N ASN A 168 6.72 3.81 -11.99
CA ASN A 168 6.02 3.14 -13.08
C ASN A 168 6.33 1.65 -13.09
N GLY A 169 5.43 0.83 -12.55
CA GLY A 169 5.59 -0.64 -12.49
C GLY A 169 5.54 -1.33 -13.85
N SER A 170 5.08 -0.65 -14.91
CA SER A 170 5.15 -1.18 -16.27
C SER A 170 6.49 -0.90 -16.97
N TYR A 171 7.37 -0.07 -16.37
CA TYR A 171 8.68 0.23 -16.91
C TYR A 171 9.54 -1.03 -17.04
N ASN A 172 10.08 -1.27 -18.23
CA ASN A 172 10.79 -2.48 -18.58
C ASN A 172 12.13 -2.15 -19.24
N ASN A 173 13.18 -2.03 -18.41
CA ASN A 173 14.54 -1.79 -18.86
C ASN A 173 15.54 -2.44 -17.89
N ASP A 174 16.06 -3.61 -18.23
CA ASP A 174 16.98 -4.36 -17.37
C ASP A 174 18.37 -3.70 -17.20
N ASN A 175 18.68 -2.65 -17.95
CA ASN A 175 19.89 -1.84 -17.74
C ASN A 175 19.71 -0.73 -16.71
N ASP A 176 18.47 -0.48 -16.26
CA ASP A 176 18.11 0.52 -15.27
C ASP A 176 17.78 -0.18 -13.93
N PRO A 177 18.34 0.26 -12.79
CA PRO A 177 18.02 -0.31 -11.48
C PRO A 177 16.51 -0.31 -11.17
N VAL A 178 15.77 0.74 -11.54
CA VAL A 178 14.30 0.81 -11.37
C VAL A 178 13.61 -0.22 -12.25
N GLY A 179 14.09 -0.40 -13.50
CA GLY A 179 13.54 -1.41 -14.40
C GLY A 179 13.71 -2.83 -13.87
N ARG A 180 14.89 -3.17 -13.30
CA ARG A 180 15.11 -4.45 -12.61
C ARG A 180 14.24 -4.61 -11.37
N LEU A 181 14.08 -3.55 -10.58
CA LEU A 181 13.21 -3.55 -9.40
C LEU A 181 11.77 -3.85 -9.83
N MET A 182 11.27 -3.16 -10.85
CA MET A 182 9.91 -3.38 -11.36
C MET A 182 9.75 -4.75 -12.03
N HIS A 183 10.81 -5.28 -12.65
CA HIS A 183 10.84 -6.68 -13.09
C HIS A 183 10.59 -7.62 -11.90
N ASP A 184 11.34 -7.48 -10.80
CA ASP A 184 11.20 -8.30 -9.61
C ASP A 184 9.82 -8.18 -8.97
N PHE A 185 9.23 -6.97 -8.97
CA PHE A 185 7.87 -6.76 -8.49
C PHE A 185 6.81 -7.49 -9.32
N ARG A 186 7.07 -7.74 -10.62
CA ARG A 186 6.18 -8.50 -11.51
C ARG A 186 6.48 -9.99 -11.54
N CYS A 187 7.65 -10.44 -11.05
CA CYS A 187 8.04 -11.84 -11.06
C CYS A 187 7.14 -12.70 -10.18
N THR A 188 6.77 -13.86 -10.71
CA THR A 188 6.10 -14.92 -9.95
C THR A 188 7.07 -15.96 -9.41
N ASN A 189 8.28 -16.05 -9.98
CA ASN A 189 9.30 -17.04 -9.62
C ASN A 189 10.55 -16.33 -9.08
N SER A 190 10.96 -16.70 -7.87
CA SER A 190 12.12 -16.11 -7.19
C SER A 190 13.43 -16.31 -7.95
N ALA A 191 13.54 -17.39 -8.75
CA ALA A 191 14.74 -17.69 -9.51
C ALA A 191 14.99 -16.72 -10.69
N ASP A 192 13.96 -16.00 -11.12
CA ASP A 192 14.04 -15.04 -12.23
C ASP A 192 14.31 -13.61 -11.75
N MET A 193 14.34 -13.38 -10.43
CA MET A 193 14.53 -12.06 -9.82
C MET A 193 16.02 -11.64 -9.85
N PHE A 194 16.24 -10.32 -10.00
CA PHE A 194 17.57 -9.70 -10.05
C PHE A 194 18.17 -9.48 -8.66
N TYR A 195 17.34 -9.10 -7.67
CA TYR A 195 17.79 -8.70 -6.35
C TYR A 195 17.57 -9.81 -5.33
N SER A 196 18.67 -10.34 -4.76
CA SER A 196 18.62 -11.41 -3.75
C SER A 196 17.83 -11.03 -2.51
N GLN A 197 17.90 -9.76 -2.09
CA GLN A 197 17.16 -9.22 -0.94
C GLN A 197 15.63 -9.35 -1.10
N LEU A 198 15.13 -9.42 -2.33
CA LEU A 198 13.72 -9.68 -2.65
C LEU A 198 13.49 -11.16 -2.98
N ALA A 199 14.41 -11.78 -3.74
CA ALA A 199 14.29 -13.16 -4.19
C ALA A 199 14.27 -14.17 -3.04
N GLU A 200 15.13 -13.99 -2.03
CA GLU A 200 15.24 -14.92 -0.90
C GLU A 200 13.96 -14.97 -0.04
N PRO A 201 13.37 -13.84 0.41
CA PRO A 201 12.10 -13.87 1.10
C PRO A 201 10.96 -14.43 0.23
N VAL A 202 10.87 -14.05 -1.05
CA VAL A 202 9.86 -14.58 -1.97
C VAL A 202 10.01 -16.11 -2.08
N LYS A 203 11.24 -16.62 -2.23
CA LYS A 203 11.51 -18.05 -2.24
C LYS A 203 11.09 -18.73 -0.94
N TYR A 204 11.42 -18.14 0.21
CA TYR A 204 11.03 -18.67 1.50
C TYR A 204 9.52 -18.85 1.59
N TYR A 205 8.75 -17.82 1.34
CA TYR A 205 7.29 -17.84 1.48
C TYR A 205 6.60 -18.74 0.45
N LYS A 206 7.13 -18.86 -0.77
CA LYS A 206 6.49 -19.61 -1.86
C LYS A 206 6.95 -21.06 -1.94
N GLU A 207 8.16 -21.38 -1.52
CA GLU A 207 8.78 -22.69 -1.81
C GLU A 207 9.03 -23.54 -0.58
N THR A 208 9.25 -22.95 0.61
CA THR A 208 9.49 -23.73 1.82
C THR A 208 8.17 -24.16 2.48
N GLU A 209 8.20 -25.26 3.23
CA GLU A 209 7.03 -25.73 3.98
C GLU A 209 6.54 -24.71 5.02
N GLY A 210 7.49 -24.11 5.79
CA GLY A 210 7.21 -23.08 6.78
C GLY A 210 6.60 -21.82 6.16
N GLY A 211 7.22 -21.30 5.11
CA GLY A 211 6.74 -20.12 4.38
C GLY A 211 5.37 -20.32 3.76
N ARG A 212 5.14 -21.46 3.08
CA ARG A 212 3.83 -21.81 2.51
C ARG A 212 2.72 -21.88 3.55
N LYS A 213 3.01 -22.39 4.75
CA LYS A 213 2.03 -22.43 5.84
C LYS A 213 1.63 -21.02 6.28
N ILE A 214 2.59 -20.11 6.38
CA ILE A 214 2.34 -18.69 6.70
C ILE A 214 1.52 -18.04 5.56
N MET A 215 1.93 -18.22 4.30
CA MET A 215 1.23 -17.69 3.14
C MET A 215 -0.20 -18.20 3.01
N CYS A 216 -0.44 -19.51 3.22
CA CYS A 216 -1.80 -20.06 3.19
C CYS A 216 -2.71 -19.35 4.18
N LYS A 217 -2.21 -19.10 5.40
CA LYS A 217 -2.97 -18.39 6.43
C LYS A 217 -3.25 -16.92 6.01
N ALA A 218 -2.25 -16.21 5.50
CA ALA A 218 -2.40 -14.84 5.03
C ALA A 218 -3.42 -14.73 3.89
N VAL A 219 -3.36 -15.62 2.90
CA VAL A 219 -4.31 -15.68 1.78
C VAL A 219 -5.75 -15.95 2.27
N GLU A 220 -5.92 -16.82 3.25
CA GLU A 220 -7.23 -17.11 3.84
C GLU A 220 -7.78 -15.90 4.61
N GLU A 221 -6.98 -15.27 5.47
CA GLU A 221 -7.36 -14.08 6.24
C GLU A 221 -7.75 -12.91 5.33
N LEU A 222 -6.98 -12.68 4.25
CA LEU A 222 -7.31 -11.62 3.30
C LEU A 222 -8.57 -11.97 2.48
N ALA A 223 -8.77 -13.23 2.11
CA ALA A 223 -10.00 -13.64 1.42
C ALA A 223 -11.24 -13.41 2.29
N GLU A 224 -11.17 -13.69 3.59
CA GLU A 224 -12.23 -13.40 4.56
C GLU A 224 -12.46 -11.89 4.68
N LYS A 225 -11.40 -11.09 4.87
CA LYS A 225 -11.49 -9.63 4.95
C LYS A 225 -12.14 -9.01 3.71
N ARG A 226 -11.72 -9.43 2.51
CA ARG A 226 -12.31 -8.97 1.24
C ARG A 226 -13.76 -9.41 1.05
N ALA A 227 -14.16 -10.55 1.61
CA ALA A 227 -15.55 -10.99 1.59
C ALA A 227 -16.40 -10.09 2.50
N ASP A 228 -15.93 -9.78 3.70
CA ASP A 228 -16.61 -8.90 4.65
C ASP A 228 -16.74 -7.47 4.10
N GLU A 229 -15.67 -6.94 3.51
CA GLU A 229 -15.69 -5.61 2.86
C GLU A 229 -16.71 -5.54 1.72
N ARG A 230 -16.78 -6.57 0.88
CA ARG A 230 -17.80 -6.65 -0.20
C ARG A 230 -19.22 -6.69 0.36
N VAL A 231 -19.46 -7.49 1.38
CA VAL A 231 -20.78 -7.55 2.04
C VAL A 231 -21.15 -6.18 2.62
N LEU A 232 -20.18 -5.49 3.23
CA LEU A 232 -20.40 -4.15 3.78
C LEU A 232 -20.71 -3.12 2.68
N GLU A 233 -19.99 -3.17 1.56
CA GLU A 233 -20.20 -2.30 0.41
C GLU A 233 -21.57 -2.53 -0.24
N GLU A 234 -21.96 -3.80 -0.45
CA GLU A 234 -23.30 -4.17 -0.95
C GLU A 234 -24.43 -3.67 -0.03
N LYS A 235 -24.22 -3.75 1.29
CA LYS A 235 -25.16 -3.23 2.28
C LYS A 235 -25.27 -1.70 2.20
N ARG A 236 -24.12 -0.99 2.07
CA ARG A 236 -24.10 0.47 1.92
C ARG A 236 -24.79 0.92 0.62
N ASP A 237 -24.52 0.24 -0.48
CA ASP A 237 -25.18 0.51 -1.76
C ASP A 237 -26.71 0.29 -1.68
N THR A 238 -27.13 -0.76 -0.98
CA THR A 238 -28.54 -1.04 -0.75
C THR A 238 -29.18 0.04 0.11
N ALA A 239 -28.50 0.45 1.20
CA ALA A 239 -28.97 1.54 2.05
C ALA A 239 -29.10 2.85 1.28
N LYS A 240 -28.11 3.21 0.45
CA LYS A 240 -28.18 4.40 -0.41
C LYS A 240 -29.40 4.40 -1.33
N LYS A 241 -29.68 3.26 -1.98
CA LYS A 241 -30.87 3.10 -2.84
C LYS A 241 -32.18 3.25 -2.05
N LEU A 242 -32.26 2.69 -0.83
CA LEU A 242 -33.43 2.79 0.03
C LEU A 242 -33.69 4.21 0.50
N LEU A 243 -32.63 4.94 0.90
CA LEU A 243 -32.72 6.35 1.29
C LEU A 243 -33.17 7.23 0.13
N GLN A 244 -32.63 7.02 -1.08
CA GLN A 244 -33.03 7.75 -2.30
C GLN A 244 -34.48 7.52 -2.68
N ASN A 245 -35.06 6.35 -2.34
CA ASN A 245 -36.49 6.06 -2.59
C ASN A 245 -37.43 6.84 -1.66
N GLY A 246 -36.93 7.38 -0.55
CA GLY A 246 -37.64 8.30 0.35
C GLY A 246 -38.84 7.73 1.09
N LYS A 247 -39.01 6.40 1.11
CA LYS A 247 -40.17 5.71 1.73
C LYS A 247 -39.90 5.23 3.16
N LEU A 248 -38.61 5.10 3.54
CA LEU A 248 -38.18 4.59 4.83
C LEU A 248 -37.39 5.67 5.59
N THR A 249 -37.47 5.63 6.92
CA THR A 249 -36.61 6.45 7.78
C THR A 249 -35.22 5.86 7.82
N LYS A 250 -34.24 6.63 8.31
CA LYS A 250 -32.86 6.16 8.46
C LYS A 250 -32.78 4.93 9.38
N GLU A 251 -33.56 4.93 10.48
CA GLU A 251 -33.67 3.80 11.42
C GLU A 251 -34.22 2.55 10.73
N GLU A 252 -35.29 2.68 9.94
CA GLU A 252 -35.87 1.57 9.18
C GLU A 252 -34.89 1.05 8.14
N VAL A 253 -34.10 1.91 7.48
CA VAL A 253 -33.06 1.50 6.54
C VAL A 253 -31.94 0.75 7.28
N ALA A 254 -31.51 1.23 8.45
CA ALA A 254 -30.49 0.57 9.28
C ALA A 254 -30.89 -0.88 9.62
N ASP A 255 -32.13 -1.06 10.07
CA ASP A 255 -32.70 -2.38 10.37
C ASP A 255 -32.80 -3.27 9.14
N CYS A 256 -33.23 -2.72 7.99
CA CYS A 256 -33.38 -3.48 6.74
C CYS A 256 -32.05 -4.05 6.21
N VAL A 257 -30.95 -3.26 6.30
CA VAL A 257 -29.65 -3.68 5.76
C VAL A 257 -28.76 -4.31 6.83
N GLY A 258 -29.12 -4.21 8.10
CA GLY A 258 -28.35 -4.70 9.24
C GLY A 258 -27.01 -3.96 9.37
N LEU A 259 -27.06 -2.62 9.32
CA LEU A 259 -25.92 -1.72 9.60
C LEU A 259 -26.28 -0.82 10.80
N PRO A 260 -25.26 -0.40 11.58
CA PRO A 260 -25.43 0.62 12.63
C PRO A 260 -26.02 1.92 12.06
N ILE A 261 -26.84 2.62 12.85
CA ILE A 261 -27.48 3.87 12.42
C ILE A 261 -26.44 4.95 12.08
N GLU A 262 -25.34 4.98 12.78
CA GLU A 262 -24.23 5.92 12.53
C GLU A 262 -23.68 5.79 11.11
N MET A 263 -23.59 4.55 10.59
CA MET A 263 -23.17 4.29 9.21
C MET A 263 -24.19 4.74 8.17
N ILE A 264 -25.47 4.72 8.53
CA ILE A 264 -26.55 5.17 7.64
C ILE A 264 -26.60 6.70 7.61
N GLU A 265 -26.32 7.37 8.74
CA GLU A 265 -26.26 8.82 8.82
C GLU A 265 -25.14 9.43 7.97
N GLU A 266 -24.05 8.67 7.75
CA GLU A 266 -22.92 9.05 6.88
C GLU A 266 -23.20 8.85 5.38
N ILE A 267 -24.29 8.16 5.01
CA ILE A 267 -24.68 7.94 3.60
C ILE A 267 -25.49 9.14 3.12
N GLU A 268 -24.92 9.91 2.20
CA GLU A 268 -25.60 11.00 1.48
C GLU A 268 -26.32 10.50 0.21
#